data_b72665f9aefc9ae1f61ce7b0fb460be9
#
_entry.id   b72665f9aefc9ae1f61ce7b0fb460be9
#
_cell.length_a   1.000
_cell.length_b   1.000
_cell.length_c   1.000
_cell.angle_alpha   90.00
_cell.angle_beta   90.00
_cell.angle_gamma   90.00
#
_symmetry.space_group_name_H-M   'P 1'
#
loop_
_entity.id
_entity.type
_entity.pdbx_description
1 polymer ?
#
loop_
_entity_poly.entity_id
_entity_poly.type
_entity_poly.pdbx_seq_one_letter_code
_entity_poly.pdbx_strand_id
1 'polypeptide(L)'
;LYSYRIPPELEGRVWPGSMVLAPFGAGNHPRMAVVLECAEDPAPDARLKTLLDAAPEEARLTPDLIALARFLKDRTFCTWFEAVKAMIPYGAQYQPAKENGRWVVRSKLSRTEETVYTLAGELSQKPKPGPKQLAAVAALQNGPRSKRELNEQGVSDATLKTLCAKG
;
A
#
# COMPACT_ATOMS: atom_id res chain seq x y z
N LEU A 1 -10.95 -8.69 22.82
CA LEU A 1 -10.08 -9.51 21.97
C LEU A 1 -10.92 -10.60 21.31
N TYR A 2 -10.54 -11.02 20.11
CA TYR A 2 -11.21 -12.05 19.32
C TYR A 2 -10.18 -12.99 18.73
N SER A 3 -10.53 -14.26 18.62
CA SER A 3 -9.69 -15.27 17.99
C SER A 3 -10.18 -15.58 16.58
N TYR A 4 -9.25 -15.79 15.66
CA TYR A 4 -9.51 -16.11 14.27
C TYR A 4 -8.59 -17.24 13.83
N ARG A 5 -9.04 -18.02 12.85
CA ARG A 5 -8.21 -19.00 12.18
C ARG A 5 -7.37 -18.33 11.09
N ILE A 6 -6.10 -18.66 11.01
CA ILE A 6 -5.22 -18.28 9.90
C ILE A 6 -5.47 -19.31 8.78
N PRO A 7 -5.93 -18.88 7.58
CA PRO A 7 -6.10 -19.82 6.47
C PRO A 7 -4.75 -20.21 5.87
N PRO A 8 -4.63 -21.35 5.18
CA PRO A 8 -3.37 -21.81 4.60
C PRO A 8 -2.66 -20.79 3.72
N GLU A 9 -3.41 -19.95 2.99
CA GLU A 9 -2.88 -18.91 2.10
C GLU A 9 -2.17 -17.77 2.85
N LEU A 10 -2.44 -17.64 4.14
CA LEU A 10 -1.84 -16.63 5.01
C LEU A 10 -0.84 -17.22 6.00
N GLU A 11 -0.62 -18.53 6.00
CA GLU A 11 0.44 -19.17 6.77
C GLU A 11 1.81 -18.61 6.36
N GLY A 12 2.67 -18.33 7.36
CA GLY A 12 3.96 -17.68 7.11
C GLY A 12 3.91 -16.19 6.78
N ARG A 13 2.70 -15.58 6.71
CA ARG A 13 2.52 -14.14 6.50
C ARG A 13 1.91 -13.43 7.71
N VAL A 14 1.35 -14.17 8.65
CA VAL A 14 0.66 -13.64 9.82
C VAL A 14 1.43 -13.98 11.09
N TRP A 15 1.88 -12.94 11.79
CA TRP A 15 2.65 -12.99 13.01
C TRP A 15 2.12 -11.96 14.01
N PRO A 16 2.50 -12.00 15.28
CA PRO A 16 2.22 -10.92 16.21
C PRO A 16 2.70 -9.57 15.63
N GLY A 17 1.82 -8.58 15.65
CA GLY A 17 2.03 -7.27 15.02
C GLY A 17 1.49 -7.13 13.60
N SER A 18 1.16 -8.22 12.90
CA SER A 18 0.60 -8.15 11.55
C SER A 18 -0.74 -7.43 11.54
N MET A 19 -0.93 -6.55 10.55
CA MET A 19 -2.23 -5.97 10.23
C MET A 19 -3.00 -6.93 9.33
N VAL A 20 -4.19 -7.31 9.75
CA VAL A 20 -5.01 -8.31 9.07
C VAL A 20 -6.41 -7.80 8.80
N LEU A 21 -7.07 -8.41 7.84
CA LEU A 21 -8.48 -8.19 7.55
C LEU A 21 -9.30 -9.36 8.11
N ALA A 22 -10.18 -9.05 9.04
CA ALA A 22 -11.00 -10.03 9.73
C ALA A 22 -12.50 -9.79 9.53
N PRO A 23 -13.33 -10.84 9.38
CA PRO A 23 -14.78 -10.72 9.36
C PRO A 23 -15.32 -10.48 10.77
N PHE A 24 -16.00 -9.36 10.99
CA PHE A 24 -16.47 -8.95 12.30
C PHE A 24 -17.99 -8.91 12.40
N GLY A 25 -18.53 -9.27 13.58
CA GLY A 25 -19.95 -9.25 13.87
C GLY A 25 -20.75 -10.32 13.12
N ALA A 26 -22.06 -10.37 13.35
CA ALA A 26 -22.96 -11.35 12.72
C ALA A 26 -22.99 -11.24 11.17
N GLY A 27 -22.83 -10.01 10.65
CA GLY A 27 -22.80 -9.72 9.20
C GLY A 27 -21.44 -9.95 8.53
N ASN A 28 -20.43 -10.47 9.21
CA ASN A 28 -19.09 -10.69 8.68
C ASN A 28 -18.49 -9.45 7.98
N HIS A 29 -18.75 -8.27 8.53
CA HIS A 29 -18.20 -7.03 7.97
C HIS A 29 -16.68 -7.03 8.04
N PRO A 30 -15.96 -6.77 6.93
CA PRO A 30 -14.51 -6.76 6.93
C PRO A 30 -13.99 -5.58 7.78
N ARG A 31 -13.10 -5.88 8.71
CA ARG A 31 -12.47 -4.89 9.61
C ARG A 31 -10.97 -5.13 9.68
N MET A 32 -10.22 -4.04 9.67
CA MET A 32 -8.79 -4.11 9.96
C MET A 32 -8.59 -4.42 11.45
N ALA A 33 -7.65 -5.31 11.72
CA ALA A 33 -7.25 -5.71 13.06
C ALA A 33 -5.72 -5.86 13.13
N VAL A 34 -5.17 -5.89 14.33
CA VAL A 34 -3.77 -6.21 14.57
C VAL A 34 -3.70 -7.50 15.37
N VAL A 35 -2.83 -8.40 14.95
CA VAL A 35 -2.57 -9.66 15.63
C VAL A 35 -1.73 -9.38 16.87
N LEU A 36 -2.23 -9.74 18.03
CA LEU A 36 -1.47 -9.59 19.28
C LEU A 36 -0.68 -10.85 19.61
N GLU A 37 -1.23 -12.00 19.28
CA GLU A 37 -0.65 -13.32 19.61
C GLU A 37 -1.08 -14.34 18.58
N CYS A 38 -0.19 -15.27 18.25
CA CYS A 38 -0.49 -16.48 17.49
C CYS A 38 -0.31 -17.68 18.43
N ALA A 39 -1.32 -18.54 18.50
CA ALA A 39 -1.26 -19.79 19.26
C ALA A 39 -1.32 -20.97 18.28
N GLU A 40 -0.55 -22.00 18.59
CA GLU A 40 -0.70 -23.30 17.96
C GLU A 40 -1.89 -24.00 18.63
N ASP A 41 -2.85 -24.37 17.83
CA ASP A 41 -4.05 -25.12 18.17
C ASP A 41 -5.00 -24.50 19.23
N PRO A 42 -6.00 -23.77 18.77
CA PRO A 42 -7.18 -23.55 19.57
C PRO A 42 -8.00 -24.83 19.58
N ALA A 43 -8.68 -25.12 20.69
CA ALA A 43 -9.59 -26.23 20.83
C ALA A 43 -10.36 -26.53 19.52
N PRO A 44 -10.30 -27.75 18.99
CA PRO A 44 -10.79 -28.11 17.65
C PRO A 44 -12.28 -27.79 17.41
N ASP A 45 -13.06 -27.58 18.46
CA ASP A 45 -14.50 -27.28 18.43
C ASP A 45 -14.84 -25.79 18.39
N ALA A 46 -13.87 -24.89 18.47
CA ALA A 46 -14.16 -23.47 18.39
C ALA A 46 -14.60 -23.09 16.98
N ARG A 47 -15.81 -22.55 16.82
CA ARG A 47 -16.32 -21.97 15.57
C ARG A 47 -15.60 -20.66 15.26
N LEU A 48 -14.30 -20.73 15.01
CA LEU A 48 -13.49 -19.57 14.70
C LEU A 48 -13.76 -19.13 13.25
N LYS A 49 -13.95 -17.83 13.08
CA LYS A 49 -13.95 -17.22 11.75
C LYS A 49 -12.55 -17.19 11.20
N THR A 50 -12.41 -17.22 9.88
CA THR A 50 -11.14 -17.22 9.17
C THR A 50 -10.78 -15.80 8.77
N LEU A 51 -9.50 -15.44 8.87
CA LEU A 51 -8.97 -14.18 8.34
C LEU A 51 -9.20 -14.11 6.83
N LEU A 52 -9.41 -12.90 6.31
CA LEU A 52 -9.69 -12.65 4.89
C LEU A 52 -8.42 -12.32 4.10
N ASP A 53 -7.52 -11.55 4.70
CA ASP A 53 -6.27 -11.12 4.08
C ASP A 53 -5.32 -10.54 5.14
N ALA A 54 -4.06 -10.29 4.76
CA ALA A 54 -3.04 -9.65 5.59
C ALA A 54 -2.32 -8.55 4.81
N ALA A 55 -2.01 -7.45 5.50
CA ALA A 55 -1.16 -6.40 4.95
C ALA A 55 0.26 -6.91 4.67
N PRO A 56 1.04 -6.22 3.82
CA PRO A 56 2.44 -6.54 3.60
C PRO A 56 3.25 -6.52 4.91
N GLU A 57 4.35 -7.25 4.93
CA GLU A 57 5.18 -7.41 6.13
C GLU A 57 5.72 -6.07 6.68
N GLU A 58 6.00 -5.13 5.79
CA GLU A 58 6.49 -3.79 6.14
C GLU A 58 5.49 -2.98 6.99
N ALA A 59 4.22 -3.38 6.95
CA ALA A 59 3.16 -2.77 7.77
C ALA A 59 3.08 -3.35 9.18
N ARG A 60 3.86 -4.40 9.48
CA ARG A 60 3.85 -5.10 10.76
C ARG A 60 4.40 -4.23 11.87
N LEU A 61 3.70 -4.17 13.00
CA LEU A 61 4.23 -3.59 14.23
C LEU A 61 5.35 -4.49 14.78
N THR A 62 6.45 -3.86 15.18
CA THR A 62 7.56 -4.60 15.78
C THR A 62 7.17 -5.19 17.14
N PRO A 63 7.84 -6.25 17.60
CA PRO A 63 7.61 -6.82 18.94
C PRO A 63 7.68 -5.78 20.06
N ASP A 64 8.58 -4.80 19.95
CA ASP A 64 8.74 -3.72 20.94
C ASP A 64 7.50 -2.81 20.98
N LEU A 65 6.90 -2.50 19.83
CA LEU A 65 5.68 -1.72 19.76
C LEU A 65 4.49 -2.48 20.35
N ILE A 66 4.40 -3.78 20.16
CA ILE A 66 3.39 -4.63 20.81
C ILE A 66 3.59 -4.67 22.31
N ALA A 67 4.84 -4.81 22.77
CA ALA A 67 5.18 -4.75 24.21
C ALA A 67 4.82 -3.39 24.80
N LEU A 68 5.12 -2.31 24.10
CA LEU A 68 4.75 -0.96 24.51
C LEU A 68 3.22 -0.77 24.56
N ALA A 69 2.48 -1.28 23.57
CA ALA A 69 1.02 -1.23 23.57
C ALA A 69 0.44 -2.00 24.79
N ARG A 70 1.02 -3.15 25.14
CA ARG A 70 0.66 -3.91 26.34
C ARG A 70 0.95 -3.10 27.61
N PHE A 71 2.14 -2.52 27.70
CA PHE A 71 2.52 -1.69 28.85
C PHE A 71 1.56 -0.51 29.04
N LEU A 72 1.21 0.20 27.96
CA LEU A 72 0.26 1.32 28.01
C LEU A 72 -1.11 0.83 28.49
N LYS A 73 -1.63 -0.24 27.92
CA LYS A 73 -2.92 -0.82 28.31
C LYS A 73 -2.95 -1.21 29.78
N ASP A 74 -1.83 -1.75 30.34
CA ASP A 74 -1.78 -2.22 31.72
C ASP A 74 -1.54 -1.09 32.74
N ARG A 75 -0.94 0.03 32.30
CA ARG A 75 -0.59 1.17 33.16
C ARG A 75 -1.51 2.36 33.01
N THR A 76 -2.37 2.40 32.01
CA THR A 76 -3.30 3.49 31.75
C THR A 76 -4.71 2.94 31.58
N PHE A 77 -5.71 3.83 31.56
CA PHE A 77 -7.10 3.45 31.32
C PHE A 77 -7.44 3.27 29.83
N CYS A 78 -6.41 3.15 28.95
CA CYS A 78 -6.66 2.96 27.54
C CYS A 78 -7.07 1.52 27.20
N THR A 79 -7.83 1.39 26.11
CA THR A 79 -8.17 0.10 25.52
C THR A 79 -7.01 -0.44 24.66
N TRP A 80 -7.01 -1.74 24.36
CA TRP A 80 -6.08 -2.31 23.38
C TRP A 80 -6.13 -1.59 22.03
N PHE A 81 -7.32 -1.19 21.60
CA PHE A 81 -7.48 -0.47 20.33
C PHE A 81 -6.77 0.89 20.34
N GLU A 82 -6.93 1.66 21.41
CA GLU A 82 -6.26 2.97 21.55
C GLU A 82 -4.75 2.84 21.65
N ALA A 83 -4.25 1.89 22.45
CA ALA A 83 -2.83 1.62 22.57
C ALA A 83 -2.20 1.23 21.22
N VAL A 84 -2.78 0.27 20.50
CA VAL A 84 -2.30 -0.18 19.18
C VAL A 84 -2.43 0.92 18.14
N LYS A 85 -3.53 1.67 18.12
CA LYS A 85 -3.74 2.77 17.19
C LYS A 85 -2.68 3.85 17.32
N ALA A 86 -2.20 4.13 18.54
CA ALA A 86 -1.12 5.08 18.77
C ALA A 86 0.23 4.61 18.21
N MET A 87 0.41 3.31 18.01
CA MET A 87 1.64 2.74 17.45
C MET A 87 1.66 2.72 15.91
N ILE A 88 0.50 2.90 15.26
CA ILE A 88 0.40 2.88 13.79
C ILE A 88 0.81 4.25 13.25
N PRO A 89 1.87 4.36 12.43
CA PRO A 89 2.26 5.62 11.82
C PRO A 89 1.13 6.20 10.97
N TYR A 90 1.03 7.53 10.92
CA TYR A 90 -0.01 8.22 10.18
C TYR A 90 -0.07 7.80 8.69
N GLY A 91 1.06 7.52 8.07
CA GLY A 91 1.15 7.08 6.68
C GLY A 91 0.95 5.57 6.44
N ALA A 92 0.96 4.75 7.48
CA ALA A 92 0.85 3.28 7.36
C ALA A 92 -0.59 2.79 7.56
N GLN A 93 -1.56 3.48 6.96
CA GLN A 93 -2.97 3.11 7.09
C GLN A 93 -3.41 2.20 5.96
N TYR A 94 -4.10 1.13 6.33
CA TYR A 94 -4.70 0.17 5.43
C TYR A 94 -6.22 0.16 5.59
N GLN A 95 -6.91 -0.27 4.56
CA GLN A 95 -8.37 -0.34 4.53
C GLN A 95 -8.84 -1.60 3.81
N PRO A 96 -10.05 -2.10 4.14
CA PRO A 96 -10.68 -3.14 3.35
C PRO A 96 -10.99 -2.62 1.95
N ALA A 97 -10.67 -3.40 0.93
CA ALA A 97 -11.07 -3.17 -0.45
C ALA A 97 -11.65 -4.45 -1.03
N LYS A 98 -12.45 -4.36 -2.10
CA LYS A 98 -12.98 -5.53 -2.79
C LYS A 98 -12.36 -5.58 -4.18
N GLU A 99 -11.62 -6.65 -4.46
CA GLU A 99 -10.96 -6.89 -5.75
C GLU A 99 -11.36 -8.28 -6.26
N ASN A 100 -11.82 -8.36 -7.48
CA ASN A 100 -12.27 -9.62 -8.10
C ASN A 100 -13.22 -10.45 -7.23
N GLY A 101 -14.13 -9.79 -6.49
CA GLY A 101 -15.09 -10.44 -5.60
C GLY A 101 -14.55 -10.84 -4.22
N ARG A 102 -13.25 -10.73 -3.96
CA ARG A 102 -12.60 -11.04 -2.67
C ARG A 102 -12.30 -9.76 -1.89
N TRP A 103 -12.33 -9.88 -0.58
CA TRP A 103 -11.89 -8.82 0.32
C TRP A 103 -10.37 -8.87 0.48
N VAL A 104 -9.71 -7.74 0.26
CA VAL A 104 -8.24 -7.58 0.35
C VAL A 104 -7.87 -6.37 1.19
N VAL A 105 -6.65 -6.36 1.68
CA VAL A 105 -6.04 -5.22 2.35
C VAL A 105 -5.42 -4.28 1.32
N ARG A 106 -5.83 -3.01 1.33
CA ARG A 106 -5.28 -1.99 0.44
C ARG A 106 -4.69 -0.83 1.25
N SER A 107 -3.53 -0.34 0.84
CA SER A 107 -2.98 0.89 1.41
C SER A 107 -3.89 2.08 1.12
N LYS A 108 -4.07 2.95 2.11
CA LYS A 108 -4.73 4.26 1.93
C LYS A 108 -3.81 5.28 1.25
N LEU A 109 -2.51 5.04 1.28
CA LEU A 109 -1.57 5.87 0.54
C LEU A 109 -1.73 5.56 -0.94
N SER A 110 -2.22 6.49 -1.71
CA SER A 110 -2.01 6.48 -3.15
C SER A 110 -0.53 6.76 -3.37
N ARG A 111 0.20 5.81 -3.96
CA ARG A 111 1.51 6.13 -4.52
C ARG A 111 1.26 7.18 -5.59
N THR A 112 1.75 8.38 -5.37
CA THR A 112 1.85 9.37 -6.44
C THR A 112 2.97 8.88 -7.33
N GLU A 113 2.62 8.17 -8.41
CA GLU A 113 3.59 7.81 -9.45
C GLU A 113 3.86 9.07 -10.27
N GLU A 114 5.07 9.55 -10.23
CA GLU A 114 5.52 10.62 -11.08
C GLU A 114 6.09 10.01 -12.35
N THR A 115 5.47 10.35 -13.49
CA THR A 115 5.98 9.91 -14.79
C THR A 115 7.19 10.76 -15.15
N VAL A 116 8.36 10.12 -15.25
CA VAL A 116 9.61 10.74 -15.66
C VAL A 116 9.90 10.33 -17.11
N TYR A 117 10.22 11.29 -17.93
CA TYR A 117 10.61 11.08 -19.30
C TYR A 117 12.14 11.18 -19.44
N THR A 118 12.71 10.28 -20.23
CA THR A 118 14.13 10.27 -20.58
C THR A 118 14.28 10.19 -22.08
N LEU A 119 15.36 10.75 -22.61
CA LEU A 119 15.70 10.56 -24.02
C LEU A 119 16.26 9.14 -24.22
N ALA A 120 15.62 8.32 -25.02
CA ALA A 120 15.98 6.91 -25.20
C ALA A 120 17.03 6.67 -26.31
N GLY A 121 17.54 7.73 -26.96
CA GLY A 121 18.52 7.62 -28.04
C GLY A 121 18.49 8.82 -28.98
N GLU A 122 19.21 8.71 -30.12
CA GLU A 122 19.16 9.72 -31.16
C GLU A 122 17.82 9.72 -31.88
N LEU A 123 17.24 10.91 -32.04
CA LEU A 123 15.98 11.10 -32.76
C LEU A 123 16.08 10.53 -34.17
N SER A 124 15.23 9.57 -34.48
CA SER A 124 15.04 9.14 -35.87
C SER A 124 14.59 10.35 -36.71
N GLN A 125 15.36 10.66 -37.76
CA GLN A 125 15.16 11.87 -38.56
C GLN A 125 13.93 11.88 -39.45
N LYS A 126 12.97 10.95 -39.29
CA LYS A 126 11.77 10.87 -40.12
C LYS A 126 10.52 10.54 -39.27
N PRO A 127 9.49 11.37 -39.28
CA PRO A 127 9.36 12.72 -39.87
C PRO A 127 9.98 13.82 -39.00
N LYS A 128 10.38 14.94 -39.61
CA LYS A 128 10.96 16.09 -38.90
C LYS A 128 10.08 16.50 -37.70
N PRO A 129 10.64 16.60 -36.48
CA PRO A 129 9.90 17.00 -35.30
C PRO A 129 9.40 18.44 -35.44
N GLY A 130 8.16 18.69 -35.04
CA GLY A 130 7.60 20.05 -35.01
C GLY A 130 8.25 20.89 -33.89
N PRO A 131 8.06 22.23 -33.91
CA PRO A 131 8.71 23.14 -32.96
C PRO A 131 8.45 22.80 -31.50
N LYS A 132 7.25 22.33 -31.16
CA LYS A 132 6.91 21.87 -29.78
C LYS A 132 7.61 20.57 -29.39
N GLN A 133 7.86 19.69 -30.34
CA GLN A 133 8.58 18.44 -30.12
C GLN A 133 10.08 18.71 -29.95
N LEU A 134 10.65 19.66 -30.71
CA LEU A 134 12.04 20.09 -30.54
C LEU A 134 12.27 20.72 -29.17
N ALA A 135 11.34 21.53 -28.66
CA ALA A 135 11.41 22.08 -27.32
C ALA A 135 11.41 20.99 -26.23
N ALA A 136 10.56 19.98 -26.38
CA ALA A 136 10.53 18.84 -25.46
C ALA A 136 11.86 18.05 -25.46
N VAL A 137 12.40 17.81 -26.64
CA VAL A 137 13.70 17.11 -26.78
C VAL A 137 14.84 17.93 -26.17
N ALA A 138 14.89 19.23 -26.42
CA ALA A 138 15.90 20.11 -25.84
C ALA A 138 15.82 20.13 -24.30
N ALA A 139 14.62 20.11 -23.74
CA ALA A 139 14.43 20.01 -22.30
C ALA A 139 14.97 18.68 -21.72
N LEU A 140 14.83 17.57 -22.45
CA LEU A 140 15.28 16.24 -22.06
C LEU A 140 16.78 15.97 -22.31
N GLN A 141 17.45 16.77 -23.13
CA GLN A 141 18.90 16.67 -23.34
C GLN A 141 19.72 16.94 -22.07
N ASN A 142 19.15 17.73 -21.15
CA ASN A 142 19.77 18.05 -19.85
C ASN A 142 19.49 17.02 -18.75
N GLY A 143 18.91 15.87 -19.10
CA GLY A 143 18.61 14.77 -18.19
C GLY A 143 17.12 14.45 -18.05
N PRO A 144 16.79 13.44 -17.23
CA PRO A 144 15.41 13.05 -16.97
C PRO A 144 14.58 14.21 -16.40
N ARG A 145 13.35 14.35 -16.89
CA ARG A 145 12.41 15.38 -16.43
C ARG A 145 11.06 14.76 -16.10
N SER A 146 10.44 15.25 -15.04
CA SER A 146 9.08 14.84 -14.69
C SER A 146 8.07 15.45 -15.65
N LYS A 147 6.92 14.79 -15.76
CA LYS A 147 5.79 15.30 -16.54
C LYS A 147 5.39 16.72 -16.14
N ARG A 148 5.44 17.01 -14.83
CA ARG A 148 5.10 18.32 -14.28
C ARG A 148 6.09 19.40 -14.75
N GLU A 149 7.39 19.15 -14.66
CA GLU A 149 8.43 20.07 -15.11
C GLU A 149 8.33 20.38 -16.61
N LEU A 150 8.03 19.35 -17.43
CA LEU A 150 7.85 19.54 -18.87
C LEU A 150 6.60 20.38 -19.19
N ASN A 151 5.50 20.18 -18.47
CA ASN A 151 4.30 20.98 -18.61
C ASN A 151 4.52 22.44 -18.20
N GLU A 152 5.29 22.70 -17.13
CA GLU A 152 5.68 24.05 -16.71
C GLU A 152 6.55 24.77 -17.77
N GLN A 153 7.28 24.01 -18.58
CA GLN A 153 8.04 24.52 -19.75
C GLN A 153 7.21 24.62 -21.03
N GLY A 154 5.89 24.42 -20.95
CA GLY A 154 4.99 24.56 -22.08
C GLY A 154 4.89 23.34 -23.01
N VAL A 155 5.43 22.21 -22.61
CA VAL A 155 5.32 20.93 -23.35
C VAL A 155 4.01 20.25 -22.95
N SER A 156 3.07 20.12 -23.90
CA SER A 156 1.78 19.48 -23.62
C SER A 156 1.86 17.96 -23.56
N ASP A 157 0.95 17.34 -22.81
CA ASP A 157 0.79 15.87 -22.73
C ASP A 157 0.63 15.20 -24.10
N ALA A 158 -0.09 15.85 -25.03
CA ALA A 158 -0.28 15.37 -26.38
C ALA A 158 1.07 15.30 -27.15
N THR A 159 1.94 16.28 -26.94
CA THR A 159 3.29 16.31 -27.53
C THR A 159 4.14 15.16 -26.99
N LEU A 160 4.11 14.92 -25.69
CA LEU A 160 4.85 13.82 -25.04
C LEU A 160 4.37 12.45 -25.53
N LYS A 161 3.06 12.22 -25.58
CA LYS A 161 2.48 10.99 -26.12
C LYS A 161 2.88 10.74 -27.57
N THR A 162 2.89 11.80 -28.38
CA THR A 162 3.30 11.69 -29.79
C THR A 162 4.77 11.38 -29.94
N LEU A 163 5.63 11.91 -29.09
CA LEU A 163 7.06 11.59 -29.06
C LEU A 163 7.29 10.15 -28.64
N CYS A 164 6.67 9.68 -27.56
CA CYS A 164 6.78 8.29 -27.12
C CYS A 164 6.28 7.28 -28.17
N ALA A 165 5.30 7.64 -28.99
CA ALA A 165 4.80 6.78 -30.06
C ALA A 165 5.70 6.73 -31.29
N LYS A 166 6.66 7.67 -31.43
CA LYS A 166 7.59 7.75 -32.56
C LYS A 166 8.98 7.17 -32.27
N GLY A 167 9.18 6.66 -31.03
CA GLY A 167 10.47 6.12 -30.55
C GLY A 167 11.30 7.19 -29.95
#